data_e1357b6e26e03c74d54a9ea9fcbb292b
#
_entry.id   e1357b6e26e03c74d54a9ea9fcbb292b
#
_cell.length_a   1.000
_cell.length_b   1.000
_cell.length_c   1.000
_cell.angle_alpha   90.00
_cell.angle_beta   90.00
_cell.angle_gamma   90.00
#
_symmetry.space_group_name_H-M   'P 1'
#
loop_
_entity.id
_entity.type
_entity.pdbx_description
1 polymer ?
#
loop_
_entity_poly.entity_id
_entity_poly.type
_entity_poly.pdbx_seq_one_letter_code
_entity_poly.pdbx_strand_id
1 'polypeptide(L)'
;MEEDKKRQIIILSIIGIIPIIWIALLIAPYSNDGISSIIKNNNQIFNNPFNIKICENSLDTVLFLLVIYIGGIVLYFSTRKNYRRNEEYGSAKWGSAKNICKKYQEKNSNNNKILTKNVEIGLNGKKHRRNLNVLVCGGSGAGKTRFYAKPNIMQCNCSFVTLDPKGEILRDTGYLLEQKGYEVKVLDLINMDKSHCYNPFVYLKSDNDVQRLVTNLFKSTTPKGSQSNDPFWDTAASMLLLSLIFYLWYEAPEEEQNFTMVMEMLRAGDVKEDDDMYSSPLDLLFERLEEKNPEHIALKYYKDYHSGSAKTLKSIQITLASRLEKFNLRSLAMLTMTDELDLPSLGEKKTALFALIPDNDTSFNFIVSILYTQLFQQLFYLADHKYGGSLPIPVHFVMDEFPNVSLPDDFEKILSVMRSRQVSVSIIVQNIAQIKALFEKQWESILGNCDEFLYLGGNEQSTHKYVSELMGKENLDLNTYGKSHGRNGNYSTNYQQTGRDLMTPDEVRMLDNKYAILFIRGERPIKDLKYDILKHPNISLTTDGHAPSYEHGKVNNAIATITVDYDAINYDFKDIEVVANNYEVISSEDMESYLNRKKGNDKNE
;
A
#
# COMPACT_ATOMS: atom_id res chain seq x y z
N MET A 1 -25.14 -24.27 -5.51
CA MET A 1 -26.08 -25.01 -4.62
C MET A 1 -27.57 -24.76 -4.94
N GLU A 2 -28.01 -23.53 -5.20
CA GLU A 2 -29.41 -23.25 -5.61
C GLU A 2 -29.69 -23.66 -7.07
N GLU A 3 -28.75 -23.45 -7.98
CA GLU A 3 -28.87 -23.91 -9.37
C GLU A 3 -28.90 -25.45 -9.48
N ASP A 4 -28.11 -26.15 -8.68
CA ASP A 4 -28.10 -27.60 -8.68
C ASP A 4 -29.43 -28.17 -8.17
N LYS A 5 -30.04 -27.55 -7.15
CA LYS A 5 -31.39 -27.93 -6.67
C LYS A 5 -32.44 -27.63 -7.71
N LYS A 6 -32.38 -26.52 -8.45
CA LYS A 6 -33.30 -26.22 -9.56
C LYS A 6 -33.18 -27.27 -10.67
N ARG A 7 -31.95 -27.62 -11.07
CA ARG A 7 -31.69 -28.68 -12.05
C ARG A 7 -32.24 -30.03 -11.60
N GLN A 8 -32.02 -30.42 -10.32
CA GLN A 8 -32.57 -31.67 -9.77
C GLN A 8 -34.12 -31.71 -9.82
N ILE A 9 -34.79 -30.61 -9.46
CA ILE A 9 -36.28 -30.56 -9.52
C ILE A 9 -36.77 -30.64 -10.95
N ILE A 10 -36.15 -29.97 -11.91
CA ILE A 10 -36.47 -30.06 -13.33
C ILE A 10 -36.31 -31.51 -13.84
N ILE A 11 -35.23 -32.16 -13.50
CA ILE A 11 -34.96 -33.57 -13.88
C ILE A 11 -36.04 -34.48 -13.27
N LEU A 12 -36.36 -34.31 -11.98
CA LEU A 12 -37.44 -35.07 -11.33
C LEU A 12 -38.79 -34.81 -11.94
N SER A 13 -39.07 -33.58 -12.37
CA SER A 13 -40.33 -33.24 -13.07
C SER A 13 -40.42 -33.89 -14.45
N ILE A 14 -39.31 -34.02 -15.17
CA ILE A 14 -39.26 -34.74 -16.46
C ILE A 14 -39.45 -36.24 -16.24
N ILE A 15 -38.76 -36.82 -15.25
CA ILE A 15 -38.92 -38.24 -14.89
C ILE A 15 -40.37 -38.55 -14.47
N GLY A 16 -41.03 -37.61 -13.78
CA GLY A 16 -42.42 -37.72 -13.35
C GLY A 16 -43.45 -37.83 -14.48
N ILE A 17 -43.11 -37.49 -15.72
CA ILE A 17 -43.97 -37.68 -16.90
C ILE A 17 -44.24 -39.16 -17.15
N ILE A 18 -43.27 -40.03 -16.93
CA ILE A 18 -43.42 -41.48 -17.19
C ILE A 18 -44.53 -42.12 -16.35
N PRO A 19 -44.58 -41.96 -15.00
CA PRO A 19 -45.68 -42.49 -14.20
C PRO A 19 -47.02 -41.82 -14.53
N ILE A 20 -47.04 -40.54 -14.95
CA ILE A 20 -48.28 -39.89 -15.36
C ILE A 20 -48.87 -40.52 -16.63
N ILE A 21 -48.03 -40.78 -17.65
CA ILE A 21 -48.43 -41.48 -18.86
C ILE A 21 -48.92 -42.88 -18.53
N TRP A 22 -48.23 -43.60 -17.66
CA TRP A 22 -48.61 -44.93 -17.23
C TRP A 22 -49.97 -44.95 -16.51
N ILE A 23 -50.20 -44.02 -15.56
CA ILE A 23 -51.52 -43.85 -14.89
C ILE A 23 -52.60 -43.50 -15.89
N ALA A 24 -52.30 -42.59 -16.85
CA ALA A 24 -53.21 -42.21 -17.88
C ALA A 24 -53.71 -43.40 -18.73
N LEU A 25 -52.75 -44.26 -19.13
CA LEU A 25 -53.08 -45.47 -19.91
C LEU A 25 -53.84 -46.52 -19.10
N LEU A 26 -53.64 -46.59 -17.78
CA LEU A 26 -54.43 -47.42 -16.88
C LEU A 26 -55.92 -46.97 -16.76
N ILE A 27 -56.13 -45.66 -16.74
CA ILE A 27 -57.44 -45.03 -16.55
C ILE A 27 -58.19 -44.95 -17.86
N ALA A 28 -57.50 -44.85 -19.01
CA ALA A 28 -58.09 -44.63 -20.33
C ALA A 28 -59.31 -45.59 -20.69
N PRO A 29 -59.26 -46.92 -20.41
CA PRO A 29 -60.39 -47.80 -20.72
C PRO A 29 -61.71 -47.49 -19.95
N TYR A 30 -61.57 -46.74 -18.84
CA TYR A 30 -62.66 -46.41 -17.93
C TYR A 30 -63.10 -44.94 -18.02
N SER A 31 -62.54 -44.18 -18.96
CA SER A 31 -62.76 -42.72 -19.09
C SER A 31 -63.97 -42.34 -19.95
N ASN A 32 -64.60 -43.29 -20.66
CA ASN A 32 -65.68 -43.02 -21.62
C ASN A 32 -66.92 -42.32 -21.02
N ASP A 33 -67.25 -42.63 -19.75
CA ASP A 33 -68.43 -42.06 -19.05
C ASP A 33 -68.01 -40.98 -18.02
N GLY A 34 -66.85 -40.40 -18.15
CA GLY A 34 -66.36 -39.34 -17.31
C GLY A 34 -65.77 -39.82 -15.96
N ILE A 35 -65.53 -38.87 -15.06
CA ILE A 35 -64.80 -39.08 -13.76
C ILE A 35 -65.62 -40.07 -12.87
N SER A 36 -66.95 -40.10 -12.96
CA SER A 36 -67.77 -41.00 -12.14
C SER A 36 -67.53 -42.49 -12.46
N SER A 37 -67.22 -42.83 -13.70
CA SER A 37 -66.90 -44.20 -14.14
C SER A 37 -65.51 -44.61 -13.59
N ILE A 38 -64.56 -43.70 -13.59
CA ILE A 38 -63.23 -43.94 -13.03
C ILE A 38 -63.29 -44.24 -11.52
N ILE A 39 -64.13 -43.49 -10.79
CA ILE A 39 -64.34 -43.69 -9.34
C ILE A 39 -64.97 -45.01 -9.04
N LYS A 40 -66.03 -45.40 -9.85
CA LYS A 40 -66.71 -46.69 -9.65
C LYS A 40 -65.83 -47.89 -9.94
N ASN A 41 -64.92 -47.80 -10.88
CA ASN A 41 -64.03 -48.89 -11.28
C ASN A 41 -62.67 -48.86 -10.62
N ASN A 42 -62.46 -48.02 -9.56
CA ASN A 42 -61.19 -47.81 -8.87
C ASN A 42 -60.55 -49.14 -8.47
N ASN A 43 -61.27 -50.08 -7.88
CA ASN A 43 -60.72 -51.38 -7.46
C ASN A 43 -60.20 -52.23 -8.64
N GLN A 44 -60.80 -52.11 -9.83
CA GLN A 44 -60.37 -52.85 -11.02
C GLN A 44 -59.12 -52.21 -11.65
N ILE A 45 -59.01 -50.90 -11.59
CA ILE A 45 -57.85 -50.12 -12.10
C ILE A 45 -56.57 -50.44 -11.30
N PHE A 46 -56.65 -50.53 -9.97
CA PHE A 46 -55.48 -50.73 -9.12
C PHE A 46 -55.14 -52.18 -8.78
N ASN A 47 -56.14 -53.17 -8.99
CA ASN A 47 -55.83 -54.57 -8.77
C ASN A 47 -54.87 -55.18 -9.80
N ASN A 48 -54.79 -54.63 -11.00
CA ASN A 48 -53.88 -55.09 -12.05
C ASN A 48 -53.10 -53.87 -12.67
N PRO A 49 -52.12 -53.31 -12.01
CA PRO A 49 -51.47 -52.09 -12.44
C PRO A 49 -50.59 -52.21 -13.71
N PHE A 50 -50.32 -53.43 -14.17
CA PHE A 50 -49.55 -53.68 -15.41
C PHE A 50 -50.42 -54.03 -16.62
N ASN A 51 -51.76 -54.09 -16.47
CA ASN A 51 -52.67 -54.39 -17.57
C ASN A 51 -53.08 -53.15 -18.36
N ILE A 52 -52.14 -52.65 -19.17
CA ILE A 52 -52.35 -51.50 -20.03
C ILE A 52 -53.04 -51.91 -21.30
N LYS A 53 -54.24 -51.30 -21.59
CA LYS A 53 -54.93 -51.48 -22.84
C LYS A 53 -55.04 -50.14 -23.59
N ILE A 54 -54.62 -50.13 -24.85
CA ILE A 54 -54.71 -48.96 -25.70
C ILE A 54 -56.11 -48.93 -26.29
N CYS A 55 -56.88 -47.89 -26.00
CA CYS A 55 -58.20 -47.60 -26.45
C CYS A 55 -58.26 -46.32 -27.28
N GLU A 56 -59.34 -46.04 -28.01
CA GLU A 56 -59.48 -44.80 -28.77
C GLU A 56 -59.28 -43.54 -27.92
N ASN A 57 -59.70 -43.52 -26.66
CA ASN A 57 -59.60 -42.42 -25.73
C ASN A 57 -58.23 -42.34 -24.99
N SER A 58 -57.30 -43.23 -25.27
CA SER A 58 -56.00 -43.27 -24.57
C SER A 58 -55.23 -42.00 -24.79
N LEU A 59 -55.22 -41.43 -25.98
CA LEU A 59 -54.54 -40.21 -26.32
C LEU A 59 -55.10 -39.01 -25.57
N ASP A 60 -56.40 -38.86 -25.54
CA ASP A 60 -57.10 -37.75 -24.88
C ASP A 60 -56.91 -37.79 -23.37
N THR A 61 -56.94 -38.99 -22.76
CA THR A 61 -56.67 -39.16 -21.32
C THR A 61 -55.24 -38.85 -20.96
N VAL A 62 -54.23 -39.22 -21.78
CA VAL A 62 -52.82 -38.87 -21.59
C VAL A 62 -52.64 -37.38 -21.70
N LEU A 63 -53.19 -36.72 -22.74
CA LEU A 63 -53.12 -35.28 -22.92
C LEU A 63 -53.75 -34.52 -21.74
N PHE A 64 -54.93 -34.96 -21.29
CA PHE A 64 -55.64 -34.34 -20.17
C PHE A 64 -54.81 -34.41 -18.87
N LEU A 65 -54.25 -35.59 -18.50
CA LEU A 65 -53.43 -35.74 -17.31
C LEU A 65 -52.07 -35.02 -17.42
N LEU A 66 -51.49 -34.96 -18.60
CA LEU A 66 -50.26 -34.15 -18.82
C LEU A 66 -50.52 -32.66 -18.64
N VAL A 67 -51.66 -32.14 -19.12
CA VAL A 67 -52.05 -30.73 -18.91
C VAL A 67 -52.22 -30.44 -17.42
N ILE A 68 -52.89 -31.33 -16.65
CA ILE A 68 -53.00 -31.18 -15.19
C ILE A 68 -51.67 -31.24 -14.53
N TYR A 69 -50.79 -32.16 -14.92
CA TYR A 69 -49.45 -32.31 -14.38
C TYR A 69 -48.58 -31.05 -14.64
N ILE A 70 -48.56 -30.57 -15.89
CA ILE A 70 -47.86 -29.35 -16.27
C ILE A 70 -48.42 -28.15 -15.51
N GLY A 71 -49.77 -28.04 -15.41
CA GLY A 71 -50.43 -27.01 -14.62
C GLY A 71 -50.02 -27.04 -13.14
N GLY A 72 -49.90 -28.24 -12.56
CA GLY A 72 -49.40 -28.44 -11.20
C GLY A 72 -47.94 -28.00 -11.03
N ILE A 73 -47.08 -28.31 -12.01
CA ILE A 73 -45.69 -27.87 -12.02
C ILE A 73 -45.62 -26.34 -12.14
N VAL A 74 -46.37 -25.74 -13.05
CA VAL A 74 -46.43 -24.28 -13.24
C VAL A 74 -46.90 -23.59 -11.95
N LEU A 75 -47.95 -24.10 -11.31
CA LEU A 75 -48.44 -23.60 -10.03
C LEU A 75 -47.39 -23.74 -8.94
N TYR A 76 -46.70 -24.86 -8.86
CA TYR A 76 -45.62 -25.07 -7.91
C TYR A 76 -44.47 -24.05 -8.08
N PHE A 77 -44.03 -23.82 -9.32
CA PHE A 77 -42.98 -22.83 -9.58
C PHE A 77 -43.46 -21.38 -9.42
N SER A 78 -44.71 -21.09 -9.78
CA SER A 78 -45.31 -19.74 -9.66
C SER A 78 -45.59 -19.34 -8.20
N THR A 79 -45.94 -20.29 -7.35
CA THR A 79 -46.20 -20.02 -5.92
C THR A 79 -44.95 -20.12 -5.05
N ARG A 80 -43.83 -20.52 -5.63
CA ARG A 80 -42.59 -20.66 -4.91
C ARG A 80 -42.01 -19.29 -4.56
N LYS A 81 -42.21 -18.84 -3.33
CA LYS A 81 -41.60 -17.62 -2.82
C LYS A 81 -40.10 -17.84 -2.59
N ASN A 82 -39.27 -16.90 -3.05
CA ASN A 82 -37.81 -16.91 -2.79
C ASN A 82 -37.56 -16.51 -1.34
N TYR A 83 -37.75 -17.43 -0.40
CA TYR A 83 -37.39 -17.21 0.98
C TYR A 83 -35.88 -17.49 1.17
N ARG A 84 -35.08 -16.46 1.49
CA ARG A 84 -33.79 -16.63 2.10
C ARG A 84 -33.99 -16.73 3.62
N ARG A 85 -34.34 -17.89 4.12
CA ARG A 85 -34.58 -18.10 5.57
C ARG A 85 -33.36 -17.69 6.37
N ASN A 86 -33.56 -16.83 7.38
CA ASN A 86 -32.55 -16.26 8.26
C ASN A 86 -31.54 -15.31 7.57
N GLU A 87 -31.83 -14.82 6.37
CA GLU A 87 -31.03 -13.85 5.62
C GLU A 87 -31.94 -12.82 4.92
N GLU A 88 -33.18 -12.66 5.36
CA GLU A 88 -34.19 -11.80 4.73
C GLU A 88 -33.78 -10.33 4.76
N TYR A 89 -33.13 -9.89 5.85
CA TYR A 89 -32.71 -8.51 6.09
C TYR A 89 -31.19 -8.33 6.06
N GLY A 90 -30.40 -9.42 6.12
CA GLY A 90 -28.96 -9.37 6.08
C GLY A 90 -28.31 -10.73 6.31
N SER A 91 -27.16 -10.95 5.67
CA SER A 91 -26.39 -12.21 5.76
C SER A 91 -25.08 -12.05 6.53
N ALA A 92 -24.84 -10.88 7.15
CA ALA A 92 -23.63 -10.60 7.89
C ALA A 92 -23.49 -11.54 9.09
N LYS A 93 -22.30 -12.06 9.29
CA LYS A 93 -21.93 -12.94 10.42
C LYS A 93 -20.43 -12.82 10.65
N TRP A 94 -20.00 -13.00 11.88
CA TRP A 94 -18.58 -13.08 12.19
C TRP A 94 -17.91 -14.25 11.50
N GLY A 95 -16.72 -14.01 10.95
CA GLY A 95 -15.84 -15.03 10.40
C GLY A 95 -15.08 -15.80 11.48
N SER A 96 -14.36 -16.84 11.07
CA SER A 96 -13.52 -17.65 11.96
C SER A 96 -12.05 -17.52 11.59
N ALA A 97 -11.22 -17.07 12.52
CA ALA A 97 -9.77 -16.98 12.35
C ALA A 97 -9.16 -18.32 11.89
N LYS A 98 -9.61 -19.42 12.48
CA LYS A 98 -9.15 -20.78 12.13
C LYS A 98 -9.40 -21.13 10.67
N ASN A 99 -10.57 -20.75 10.13
CA ASN A 99 -10.88 -21.00 8.72
C ASN A 99 -10.01 -20.19 7.78
N ILE A 100 -9.73 -18.94 8.14
CA ILE A 100 -8.85 -18.04 7.37
C ILE A 100 -7.42 -18.59 7.33
N CYS A 101 -6.86 -18.95 8.50
CA CYS A 101 -5.52 -19.53 8.57
C CYS A 101 -5.43 -20.82 7.77
N LYS A 102 -6.41 -21.72 7.87
CA LYS A 102 -6.45 -22.95 7.05
C LYS A 102 -6.39 -22.67 5.56
N LYS A 103 -6.97 -21.55 5.11
CA LYS A 103 -7.07 -21.19 3.69
C LYS A 103 -5.85 -20.44 3.17
N TYR A 104 -5.25 -19.56 4.00
CA TYR A 104 -4.27 -18.57 3.55
C TYR A 104 -2.92 -18.63 4.26
N GLN A 105 -2.80 -19.31 5.38
CA GLN A 105 -1.54 -19.42 6.12
C GLN A 105 -0.57 -20.39 5.44
N GLU A 106 0.69 -20.02 5.34
CA GLU A 106 1.78 -20.92 4.95
C GLU A 106 2.26 -21.73 6.16
N LYS A 107 2.77 -22.94 5.89
CA LYS A 107 3.25 -23.86 6.95
C LYS A 107 4.43 -23.29 7.74
N ASN A 108 5.32 -22.56 7.07
CA ASN A 108 6.40 -21.86 7.74
C ASN A 108 5.86 -20.52 8.28
N SER A 109 5.83 -20.35 9.60
CA SER A 109 5.31 -19.16 10.26
C SER A 109 6.03 -17.88 9.82
N ASN A 110 7.32 -17.95 9.52
CA ASN A 110 8.09 -16.81 9.06
C ASN A 110 7.64 -16.29 7.67
N ASN A 111 6.99 -17.13 6.86
CA ASN A 111 6.48 -16.76 5.54
C ASN A 111 5.07 -16.17 5.58
N ASN A 112 4.61 -15.76 6.76
CA ASN A 112 3.30 -15.17 6.96
C ASN A 112 3.41 -13.72 7.40
N LYS A 113 2.42 -12.95 7.03
CA LYS A 113 2.12 -11.62 7.56
C LYS A 113 1.17 -11.75 8.74
N ILE A 114 1.51 -11.11 9.85
CA ILE A 114 0.73 -11.11 11.09
C ILE A 114 -0.32 -10.00 10.99
N LEU A 115 -1.61 -10.35 11.12
CA LEU A 115 -2.71 -9.38 11.12
C LEU A 115 -3.34 -9.21 12.50
N THR A 116 -3.59 -10.32 13.20
CA THR A 116 -4.12 -10.33 14.56
C THR A 116 -3.46 -11.47 15.35
N LYS A 117 -3.85 -11.66 16.61
CA LYS A 117 -3.30 -12.75 17.44
C LYS A 117 -3.45 -14.13 16.80
N ASN A 118 -4.59 -14.39 16.14
CA ASN A 118 -4.93 -15.71 15.61
C ASN A 118 -5.04 -15.73 14.09
N VAL A 119 -4.74 -14.62 13.39
CA VAL A 119 -4.82 -14.55 11.92
C VAL A 119 -3.48 -14.15 11.33
N GLU A 120 -2.96 -15.06 10.53
CA GLU A 120 -1.77 -14.88 9.70
C GLU A 120 -2.09 -15.23 8.25
N ILE A 121 -1.49 -14.52 7.30
CA ILE A 121 -1.67 -14.73 5.85
C ILE A 121 -0.30 -14.91 5.19
N GLY A 122 -0.16 -15.96 4.39
CA GLY A 122 1.06 -16.24 3.65
C GLY A 122 1.40 -15.19 2.60
N LEU A 123 2.70 -14.95 2.42
CA LEU A 123 3.23 -13.94 1.48
C LEU A 123 3.13 -14.36 0.01
N ASN A 124 2.70 -15.58 -0.31
CA ASN A 124 2.55 -16.01 -1.70
C ASN A 124 1.25 -15.49 -2.32
N GLY A 125 1.26 -14.23 -2.78
CA GLY A 125 0.11 -13.58 -3.41
C GLY A 125 -0.35 -14.25 -4.72
N LYS A 126 0.52 -14.99 -5.42
CA LYS A 126 0.14 -15.75 -6.63
C LYS A 126 -0.72 -16.96 -6.25
N LYS A 127 -0.33 -17.72 -5.22
CA LYS A 127 -1.08 -18.90 -4.71
C LYS A 127 -2.46 -18.50 -4.18
N HIS A 128 -2.53 -17.44 -3.40
CA HIS A 128 -3.76 -17.01 -2.75
C HIS A 128 -4.60 -16.06 -3.61
N ARG A 129 -4.10 -15.62 -4.77
CA ARG A 129 -4.72 -14.65 -5.69
C ARG A 129 -5.12 -13.34 -4.99
N ARG A 130 -4.27 -12.91 -4.04
CA ARG A 130 -4.44 -11.69 -3.25
C ARG A 130 -3.28 -10.75 -3.47
N ASN A 131 -3.53 -9.45 -3.37
CA ASN A 131 -2.45 -8.52 -3.10
C ASN A 131 -2.11 -8.60 -1.59
N LEU A 132 -0.94 -8.11 -1.21
CA LEU A 132 -0.50 -8.10 0.18
C LEU A 132 -0.55 -6.68 0.76
N ASN A 133 -1.29 -5.77 0.09
CA ASN A 133 -1.49 -4.42 0.58
C ASN A 133 -2.48 -4.43 1.73
N VAL A 134 -2.13 -3.74 2.80
CA VAL A 134 -2.93 -3.65 4.03
C VAL A 134 -3.23 -2.20 4.35
N LEU A 135 -4.46 -1.91 4.63
CA LEU A 135 -4.82 -0.68 5.32
C LEU A 135 -4.90 -0.96 6.82
N VAL A 136 -4.15 -0.21 7.62
CA VAL A 136 -4.22 -0.26 9.08
C VAL A 136 -4.75 1.07 9.59
N CYS A 137 -5.89 1.04 10.27
CA CYS A 137 -6.52 2.23 10.80
C CYS A 137 -6.64 2.12 12.33
N GLY A 138 -6.13 3.12 13.02
CA GLY A 138 -6.23 3.16 14.47
C GLY A 138 -5.83 4.52 15.05
N GLY A 139 -6.61 5.03 15.98
CA GLY A 139 -6.35 6.32 16.63
C GLY A 139 -4.98 6.38 17.33
N SER A 140 -4.65 7.54 17.87
CA SER A 140 -3.45 7.67 18.70
C SER A 140 -3.57 6.74 19.92
N GLY A 141 -2.49 6.00 20.24
CA GLY A 141 -2.50 5.01 21.32
C GLY A 141 -3.21 3.68 21.00
N ALA A 142 -3.79 3.50 19.81
CA ALA A 142 -4.38 2.22 19.41
C ALA A 142 -3.35 1.10 19.19
N GLY A 143 -2.05 1.45 19.16
CA GLY A 143 -0.94 0.51 19.07
C GLY A 143 -0.64 0.02 17.65
N LYS A 144 -0.84 0.87 16.64
CA LYS A 144 -0.51 0.57 15.23
C LYS A 144 0.90 0.02 15.06
N THR A 145 1.87 0.73 15.58
CA THR A 145 3.28 0.35 15.53
C THR A 145 3.55 -0.93 16.32
N ARG A 146 3.05 -1.03 17.56
CA ARG A 146 3.30 -2.14 18.49
C ARG A 146 2.63 -3.45 18.07
N PHE A 147 1.37 -3.39 17.63
CA PHE A 147 0.57 -4.61 17.35
C PHE A 147 0.61 -5.03 15.89
N TYR A 148 1.10 -4.15 14.97
CA TYR A 148 1.13 -4.46 13.55
C TYR A 148 2.50 -4.21 12.89
N ALA A 149 3.03 -2.98 12.91
CA ALA A 149 4.25 -2.66 12.16
C ALA A 149 5.46 -3.45 12.64
N LYS A 150 5.81 -3.33 13.94
CA LYS A 150 6.96 -4.06 14.53
C LYS A 150 6.85 -5.58 14.37
N PRO A 151 5.73 -6.26 14.71
CA PRO A 151 5.63 -7.71 14.53
C PRO A 151 5.89 -8.17 13.10
N ASN A 152 5.44 -7.42 12.09
CA ASN A 152 5.66 -7.78 10.70
C ASN A 152 7.11 -7.56 10.23
N ILE A 153 7.78 -6.51 10.70
CA ILE A 153 9.22 -6.32 10.47
C ILE A 153 10.03 -7.42 11.16
N MET A 154 9.64 -7.80 12.38
CA MET A 154 10.29 -8.88 13.15
C MET A 154 10.18 -10.27 12.48
N GLN A 155 9.28 -10.47 11.51
CA GLN A 155 9.21 -11.69 10.70
C GLN A 155 10.45 -11.88 9.82
N CYS A 156 11.18 -10.83 9.45
CA CYS A 156 12.41 -10.89 8.66
C CYS A 156 12.28 -11.70 7.36
N ASN A 157 11.15 -11.58 6.66
CA ASN A 157 10.77 -12.44 5.54
C ASN A 157 10.85 -11.79 4.16
N CYS A 158 11.08 -10.48 4.10
CA CYS A 158 11.20 -9.68 2.87
C CYS A 158 12.14 -8.50 3.11
N SER A 159 12.48 -7.73 2.09
CA SER A 159 13.09 -6.42 2.29
C SER A 159 12.03 -5.42 2.76
N PHE A 160 12.43 -4.46 3.58
CA PHE A 160 11.52 -3.47 4.16
C PHE A 160 11.91 -2.05 3.76
N VAL A 161 10.89 -1.24 3.45
CA VAL A 161 11.02 0.22 3.36
C VAL A 161 10.08 0.80 4.41
N THR A 162 10.62 1.38 5.46
CA THR A 162 9.84 1.82 6.62
C THR A 162 9.90 3.34 6.74
N LEU A 163 8.72 3.98 6.72
CA LEU A 163 8.57 5.36 7.17
C LEU A 163 8.42 5.35 8.69
N ASP A 164 9.37 5.97 9.39
CA ASP A 164 9.45 5.92 10.85
C ASP A 164 9.54 7.35 11.44
N PRO A 165 8.40 7.94 11.83
CA PRO A 165 8.34 9.35 12.24
C PRO A 165 9.15 9.70 13.48
N LYS A 166 9.61 8.76 14.25
CA LYS A 166 10.34 9.00 15.52
C LYS A 166 11.62 8.20 15.64
N GLY A 167 11.95 7.41 14.62
CA GLY A 167 13.03 6.43 14.71
C GLY A 167 12.78 5.33 15.74
N GLU A 168 11.51 5.17 16.20
CA GLU A 168 11.14 4.17 17.20
C GLU A 168 11.23 2.75 16.64
N ILE A 169 10.78 2.55 15.41
CA ILE A 169 10.79 1.24 14.77
C ILE A 169 12.24 0.81 14.51
N LEU A 170 13.06 1.70 13.95
CA LEU A 170 14.48 1.43 13.71
C LEU A 170 15.22 1.10 15.01
N ARG A 171 15.08 1.96 16.03
CA ARG A 171 15.74 1.78 17.32
C ARG A 171 15.42 0.42 17.94
N ASP A 172 14.16 -0.02 17.81
CA ASP A 172 13.68 -1.23 18.47
C ASP A 172 13.94 -2.51 17.66
N THR A 173 14.02 -2.43 16.33
CA THR A 173 14.13 -3.62 15.45
C THR A 173 15.43 -3.69 14.66
N GLY A 174 16.21 -2.61 14.59
CA GLY A 174 17.43 -2.56 13.77
C GLY A 174 18.46 -3.61 14.16
N TYR A 175 18.67 -3.82 15.47
CA TYR A 175 19.59 -4.86 15.96
C TYR A 175 19.14 -6.28 15.50
N LEU A 176 17.85 -6.59 15.59
CA LEU A 176 17.30 -7.85 15.07
C LEU A 176 17.60 -8.00 13.58
N LEU A 177 17.38 -6.96 12.78
CA LEU A 177 17.57 -7.01 11.34
C LEU A 177 19.03 -7.29 10.97
N GLU A 178 19.99 -6.63 11.61
CA GLU A 178 21.42 -6.92 11.43
C GLU A 178 21.75 -8.37 11.78
N GLN A 179 21.27 -8.87 12.94
CA GLN A 179 21.50 -10.25 13.37
C GLN A 179 20.88 -11.29 12.40
N LYS A 180 19.87 -10.88 11.62
CA LYS A 180 19.24 -11.71 10.57
C LYS A 180 19.88 -11.52 9.19
N GLY A 181 21.01 -10.78 9.11
CA GLY A 181 21.78 -10.57 7.88
C GLY A 181 21.15 -9.56 6.92
N TYR A 182 20.38 -8.58 7.44
CA TYR A 182 19.92 -7.45 6.65
C TYR A 182 21.01 -6.37 6.56
N GLU A 183 21.10 -5.78 5.40
CA GLU A 183 21.75 -4.49 5.24
C GLU A 183 20.78 -3.40 5.70
N VAL A 184 21.09 -2.71 6.81
CA VAL A 184 20.23 -1.67 7.36
C VAL A 184 20.71 -0.31 6.83
N LYS A 185 19.83 0.36 6.07
CA LYS A 185 20.07 1.68 5.49
C LYS A 185 19.13 2.69 6.12
N VAL A 186 19.60 3.89 6.38
CA VAL A 186 18.84 4.91 7.09
C VAL A 186 18.96 6.25 6.37
N LEU A 187 17.84 6.78 5.90
CA LEU A 187 17.71 8.18 5.53
C LEU A 187 17.15 8.93 6.74
N ASP A 188 18.01 9.64 7.45
CA ASP A 188 17.65 10.34 8.68
C ASP A 188 17.50 11.85 8.43
N LEU A 189 16.25 12.33 8.36
CA LEU A 189 15.92 13.74 8.24
C LEU A 189 15.73 14.43 9.60
N ILE A 190 15.84 13.68 10.72
CA ILE A 190 15.85 14.22 12.08
C ILE A 190 17.28 14.66 12.45
N ASN A 191 18.26 13.79 12.13
CA ASN A 191 19.67 14.06 12.34
C ASN A 191 20.47 13.68 11.08
N MET A 192 20.52 14.62 10.13
CA MET A 192 21.09 14.39 8.80
C MET A 192 22.58 14.01 8.83
N ASP A 193 23.32 14.39 9.88
CA ASP A 193 24.73 14.04 10.04
C ASP A 193 24.97 12.53 10.29
N LYS A 194 23.92 11.80 10.68
CA LYS A 194 23.95 10.35 10.89
C LYS A 194 23.33 9.55 9.76
N SER A 195 22.84 10.23 8.73
CA SER A 195 22.13 9.64 7.61
C SER A 195 23.11 9.01 6.61
N HIS A 196 22.66 7.95 5.94
CA HIS A 196 23.26 7.59 4.65
C HIS A 196 22.88 8.65 3.61
N CYS A 197 23.80 8.92 2.70
CA CYS A 197 23.61 9.87 1.63
C CYS A 197 22.64 9.30 0.57
N TYR A 198 21.85 10.21 -0.02
CA TYR A 198 20.90 9.90 -1.07
C TYR A 198 20.96 10.94 -2.17
N ASN A 199 21.51 10.58 -3.33
CA ASN A 199 21.57 11.45 -4.48
C ASN A 199 20.54 11.02 -5.55
N PRO A 200 19.47 11.83 -5.79
CA PRO A 200 18.46 11.51 -6.78
C PRO A 200 18.99 11.38 -8.23
N PHE A 201 20.11 11.98 -8.58
CA PHE A 201 20.67 11.92 -9.93
C PHE A 201 21.13 10.50 -10.31
N VAL A 202 21.63 9.73 -9.37
CA VAL A 202 22.11 8.35 -9.58
C VAL A 202 21.01 7.43 -10.15
N TYR A 203 19.75 7.76 -9.89
CA TYR A 203 18.59 6.95 -10.30
C TYR A 203 17.92 7.41 -11.58
N LEU A 204 18.47 8.40 -12.26
CA LEU A 204 18.00 8.87 -13.57
C LEU A 204 18.51 7.93 -14.67
N LYS A 205 17.59 7.39 -15.48
CA LYS A 205 17.92 6.46 -16.59
C LYS A 205 17.39 6.96 -17.93
N SER A 206 16.50 7.92 -17.92
CA SER A 206 15.86 8.47 -19.12
C SER A 206 15.42 9.91 -18.90
N ASP A 207 15.19 10.63 -19.99
CA ASP A 207 14.64 11.99 -19.98
C ASP A 207 13.34 12.07 -19.17
N ASN A 208 12.53 11.02 -19.24
CA ASN A 208 11.27 10.95 -18.49
C ASN A 208 11.52 10.92 -16.97
N ASP A 209 12.64 10.36 -16.50
CA ASP A 209 12.94 10.31 -15.06
C ASP A 209 13.35 11.69 -14.57
N VAL A 210 14.07 12.48 -15.39
CA VAL A 210 14.36 13.90 -15.11
C VAL A 210 13.07 14.70 -14.99
N GLN A 211 12.14 14.53 -15.93
CA GLN A 211 10.83 15.19 -15.90
C GLN A 211 10.05 14.85 -14.62
N ARG A 212 10.05 13.57 -14.24
CA ARG A 212 9.38 13.12 -13.01
C ARG A 212 10.03 13.67 -11.75
N LEU A 213 11.38 13.72 -11.71
CA LEU A 213 12.10 14.31 -10.59
C LEU A 213 11.71 15.77 -10.38
N VAL A 214 11.73 16.57 -11.44
CA VAL A 214 11.35 17.98 -11.39
C VAL A 214 9.88 18.15 -11.00
N THR A 215 8.97 17.40 -11.62
CA THR A 215 7.54 17.46 -11.32
C THR A 215 7.28 17.13 -9.84
N ASN A 216 7.90 16.06 -9.33
CA ASN A 216 7.75 15.66 -7.93
C ASN A 216 8.31 16.73 -6.98
N LEU A 217 9.48 17.30 -7.30
CA LEU A 217 10.08 18.35 -6.48
C LEU A 217 9.16 19.57 -6.38
N PHE A 218 8.67 20.09 -7.50
CA PHE A 218 7.75 21.23 -7.51
C PHE A 218 6.49 20.95 -6.71
N LYS A 219 5.87 19.78 -6.93
CA LYS A 219 4.68 19.39 -6.20
C LYS A 219 4.89 19.29 -4.69
N SER A 220 5.97 18.63 -4.28
CA SER A 220 6.26 18.37 -2.87
C SER A 220 6.79 19.61 -2.11
N THR A 221 7.29 20.61 -2.83
CA THR A 221 7.73 21.90 -2.26
C THR A 221 6.67 23.00 -2.36
N THR A 222 5.50 22.76 -2.99
CA THR A 222 4.40 23.71 -3.03
C THR A 222 3.74 23.81 -1.65
N PRO A 223 3.64 25.02 -1.04
CA PRO A 223 3.00 25.18 0.26
C PRO A 223 1.53 24.75 0.21
N LYS A 224 1.08 23.98 1.21
CA LYS A 224 -0.32 23.54 1.31
C LYS A 224 -1.24 24.75 1.43
N GLY A 225 -2.23 24.86 0.54
CA GLY A 225 -3.20 25.97 0.53
C GLY A 225 -2.81 27.17 -0.33
N SER A 226 -1.59 27.26 -0.84
CA SER A 226 -1.22 28.22 -1.87
C SER A 226 -1.52 27.60 -3.25
N GLN A 227 -2.76 27.78 -3.73
CA GLN A 227 -2.95 27.70 -5.18
C GLN A 227 -2.28 28.95 -5.74
N SER A 228 -1.17 28.78 -6.46
CA SER A 228 -0.60 29.84 -7.28
C SER A 228 -1.73 30.30 -8.21
N ASN A 229 -2.16 31.57 -8.07
CA ASN A 229 -3.17 32.15 -8.94
C ASN A 229 -2.70 32.20 -10.41
N ASP A 230 -1.40 32.01 -10.64
CA ASP A 230 -0.79 31.98 -11.95
C ASP A 230 0.23 30.83 -12.04
N PRO A 231 -0.10 29.72 -12.72
CA PRO A 231 0.79 28.59 -12.93
C PRO A 231 2.01 28.90 -13.80
N PHE A 232 2.06 30.08 -14.43
CA PHE A 232 3.15 30.51 -15.30
C PHE A 232 4.51 30.45 -14.58
N TRP A 233 4.59 31.01 -13.35
CA TRP A 233 5.85 31.10 -12.62
C TRP A 233 6.44 29.75 -12.27
N ASP A 234 5.61 28.81 -11.80
CA ASP A 234 6.05 27.46 -11.48
C ASP A 234 6.45 26.68 -12.75
N THR A 235 5.72 26.87 -13.85
CA THR A 235 6.03 26.25 -15.14
C THR A 235 7.37 26.77 -15.69
N ALA A 236 7.56 28.09 -15.70
CA ALA A 236 8.79 28.71 -16.18
C ALA A 236 10.01 28.34 -15.30
N ALA A 237 9.83 28.32 -13.98
CA ALA A 237 10.88 27.86 -13.05
C ALA A 237 11.22 26.37 -13.24
N SER A 238 10.22 25.53 -13.56
CA SER A 238 10.48 24.13 -13.88
C SER A 238 11.27 23.94 -15.19
N MET A 239 11.05 24.78 -16.19
CA MET A 239 11.84 24.78 -17.43
C MET A 239 13.30 25.12 -17.15
N LEU A 240 13.57 26.14 -16.34
CA LEU A 240 14.93 26.45 -15.92
C LEU A 240 15.57 25.27 -15.16
N LEU A 241 14.87 24.69 -14.19
CA LEU A 241 15.40 23.54 -13.46
C LEU A 241 15.66 22.33 -14.37
N LEU A 242 14.78 22.05 -15.32
CA LEU A 242 14.97 21.00 -16.31
C LEU A 242 16.23 21.24 -17.15
N SER A 243 16.47 22.48 -17.58
CA SER A 243 17.69 22.81 -18.34
C SER A 243 18.95 22.53 -17.54
N LEU A 244 18.99 22.92 -16.25
CA LEU A 244 20.12 22.71 -15.36
C LEU A 244 20.36 21.21 -15.09
N ILE A 245 19.31 20.46 -14.73
CA ILE A 245 19.44 19.03 -14.46
C ILE A 245 19.85 18.25 -15.71
N PHE A 246 19.26 18.54 -16.88
CA PHE A 246 19.67 17.89 -18.13
C PHE A 246 21.11 18.22 -18.52
N TYR A 247 21.55 19.47 -18.27
CA TYR A 247 22.94 19.84 -18.50
C TYR A 247 23.89 18.99 -17.62
N LEU A 248 23.64 18.96 -16.31
CA LEU A 248 24.47 18.19 -15.38
C LEU A 248 24.44 16.69 -15.69
N TRP A 249 23.28 16.15 -16.00
CA TRP A 249 23.14 14.71 -16.23
C TRP A 249 23.82 14.22 -17.51
N TYR A 250 23.86 15.04 -18.58
CA TYR A 250 24.46 14.65 -19.85
C TYR A 250 25.93 15.10 -20.02
N GLU A 251 26.28 16.25 -19.47
CA GLU A 251 27.56 16.91 -19.79
C GLU A 251 28.54 16.96 -18.61
N ALA A 252 28.05 16.89 -17.37
CA ALA A 252 28.89 16.95 -16.17
C ALA A 252 29.38 15.57 -15.73
N PRO A 253 30.57 15.48 -15.09
CA PRO A 253 31.04 14.26 -14.45
C PRO A 253 30.10 13.84 -13.30
N GLU A 254 30.10 12.55 -12.93
CA GLU A 254 29.18 11.98 -11.94
C GLU A 254 29.24 12.68 -10.59
N GLU A 255 30.42 13.14 -10.18
CA GLU A 255 30.63 13.84 -8.91
C GLU A 255 29.90 15.19 -8.84
N GLU A 256 29.66 15.83 -9.99
CA GLU A 256 28.95 17.09 -10.13
C GLU A 256 27.45 16.92 -10.35
N GLN A 257 26.96 15.70 -10.56
CA GLN A 257 25.56 15.41 -10.78
C GLN A 257 24.80 15.38 -9.45
N ASN A 258 24.53 16.55 -8.87
CA ASN A 258 23.82 16.69 -7.58
C ASN A 258 23.14 18.07 -7.44
N PHE A 259 22.28 18.22 -6.44
CA PHE A 259 21.56 19.48 -6.23
C PHE A 259 22.44 20.63 -5.77
N THR A 260 23.61 20.37 -5.18
CA THR A 260 24.57 21.43 -4.84
C THR A 260 25.05 22.12 -6.11
N MET A 261 25.38 21.35 -7.17
CA MET A 261 25.77 21.92 -8.45
C MET A 261 24.63 22.62 -9.16
N VAL A 262 23.39 22.13 -9.05
CA VAL A 262 22.20 22.87 -9.55
C VAL A 262 22.13 24.26 -8.91
N MET A 263 22.38 24.37 -7.60
CA MET A 263 22.37 25.65 -6.89
C MET A 263 23.52 26.56 -7.32
N GLU A 264 24.70 26.03 -7.57
CA GLU A 264 25.84 26.81 -8.08
C GLU A 264 25.57 27.33 -9.51
N MET A 265 25.04 26.47 -10.39
CA MET A 265 24.63 26.91 -11.73
C MET A 265 23.54 27.99 -11.67
N LEU A 266 22.53 27.85 -10.79
CA LEU A 266 21.49 28.85 -10.64
C LEU A 266 22.07 30.21 -10.16
N ARG A 267 23.06 30.21 -9.26
CA ARG A 267 23.79 31.43 -8.84
C ARG A 267 24.62 32.03 -9.96
N ALA A 268 25.23 31.18 -10.80
CA ALA A 268 26.02 31.61 -11.95
C ALA A 268 25.18 32.25 -13.07
N GLY A 269 23.85 32.06 -13.03
CA GLY A 269 22.90 32.62 -13.98
C GLY A 269 22.36 34.01 -13.62
N ASP A 270 23.09 34.86 -12.91
CA ASP A 270 22.62 36.20 -12.52
C ASP A 270 22.19 37.04 -13.73
N VAL A 271 21.03 37.71 -13.63
CA VAL A 271 20.45 38.53 -14.68
C VAL A 271 20.53 39.99 -14.28
N LYS A 272 21.13 40.83 -15.16
CA LYS A 272 21.18 42.30 -14.96
C LYS A 272 20.06 42.97 -15.75
N GLU A 273 19.21 43.72 -15.05
CA GLU A 273 18.08 44.39 -15.67
C GLU A 273 18.50 45.66 -16.47
N ASP A 274 19.68 46.22 -16.14
CA ASP A 274 20.17 47.50 -16.71
C ASP A 274 21.13 47.27 -17.89
N ASP A 275 21.45 46.04 -18.25
CA ASP A 275 22.42 45.73 -19.31
C ASP A 275 21.93 44.56 -20.18
N ASP A 276 21.28 44.86 -21.29
CA ASP A 276 20.75 43.91 -22.25
C ASP A 276 21.86 43.10 -22.99
N MET A 277 23.12 43.51 -22.89
CA MET A 277 24.27 42.83 -23.49
C MET A 277 25.03 41.96 -22.50
N TYR A 278 24.58 41.90 -21.25
CA TYR A 278 25.22 41.10 -20.24
C TYR A 278 24.94 39.59 -20.43
N SER A 279 25.99 38.81 -20.61
CA SER A 279 25.93 37.34 -20.61
C SER A 279 26.48 36.83 -19.28
N SER A 280 25.67 36.09 -18.53
CA SER A 280 26.10 35.44 -17.29
C SER A 280 27.04 34.25 -17.58
N PRO A 281 27.81 33.77 -16.59
CA PRO A 281 28.59 32.53 -16.75
C PRO A 281 27.73 31.33 -17.15
N LEU A 282 26.45 31.29 -16.74
CA LEU A 282 25.51 30.27 -17.17
C LEU A 282 25.17 30.38 -18.66
N ASP A 283 24.94 31.62 -19.16
CA ASP A 283 24.68 31.84 -20.60
C ASP A 283 25.85 31.36 -21.45
N LEU A 284 27.08 31.72 -21.07
CA LEU A 284 28.29 31.26 -21.76
C LEU A 284 28.46 29.73 -21.75
N LEU A 285 27.98 29.08 -20.70
CA LEU A 285 27.99 27.61 -20.62
C LEU A 285 27.01 26.99 -21.64
N PHE A 286 25.81 27.55 -21.77
CA PHE A 286 24.83 27.09 -22.75
C PHE A 286 25.16 27.48 -24.19
N GLU A 287 25.84 28.62 -24.41
CA GLU A 287 26.38 28.99 -25.72
C GLU A 287 27.41 27.96 -26.24
N ARG A 288 28.35 27.53 -25.37
CA ARG A 288 29.31 26.46 -25.67
C ARG A 288 28.61 25.12 -25.96
N LEU A 289 27.53 24.82 -25.24
CA LEU A 289 26.72 23.64 -25.49
C LEU A 289 26.03 23.72 -26.85
N GLU A 290 25.54 24.91 -27.24
CA GLU A 290 24.94 25.14 -28.55
C GLU A 290 25.93 24.93 -29.71
N GLU A 291 27.15 25.43 -29.53
CA GLU A 291 28.23 25.18 -30.51
C GLU A 291 28.56 23.69 -30.65
N LYS A 292 28.54 22.93 -29.53
CA LYS A 292 28.83 21.50 -29.51
C LYS A 292 27.68 20.63 -30.03
N ASN A 293 26.45 20.93 -29.58
CA ASN A 293 25.24 20.17 -29.90
C ASN A 293 23.98 21.06 -29.90
N PRO A 294 23.62 21.66 -31.04
CA PRO A 294 22.48 22.58 -31.16
C PRO A 294 21.12 21.94 -30.80
N GLU A 295 21.02 20.61 -30.93
CA GLU A 295 19.78 19.86 -30.65
C GLU A 295 19.70 19.32 -29.22
N HIS A 296 20.65 19.67 -28.34
CA HIS A 296 20.69 19.17 -26.97
C HIS A 296 19.42 19.53 -26.18
N ILE A 297 18.85 18.57 -25.44
CA ILE A 297 17.59 18.77 -24.72
C ILE A 297 17.67 19.90 -23.68
N ALA A 298 18.79 19.99 -22.96
CA ALA A 298 19.02 21.06 -21.96
C ALA A 298 18.94 22.45 -22.60
N LEU A 299 19.50 22.58 -23.82
CA LEU A 299 19.50 23.83 -24.57
C LEU A 299 18.08 24.25 -25.00
N LYS A 300 17.21 23.30 -25.38
CA LYS A 300 15.82 23.59 -25.75
C LYS A 300 15.08 24.21 -24.56
N TYR A 301 15.18 23.60 -23.37
CA TYR A 301 14.56 24.15 -22.15
C TYR A 301 15.18 25.48 -21.72
N TYR A 302 16.50 25.66 -21.91
CA TYR A 302 17.17 26.90 -21.61
C TYR A 302 16.69 28.04 -22.51
N LYS A 303 16.58 27.82 -23.82
CA LYS A 303 16.06 28.81 -24.79
C LYS A 303 14.60 29.18 -24.50
N ASP A 304 13.77 28.21 -24.14
CA ASP A 304 12.37 28.48 -23.75
C ASP A 304 12.32 29.39 -22.52
N TYR A 305 13.11 29.10 -21.48
CA TYR A 305 13.27 29.97 -20.33
C TYR A 305 13.80 31.35 -20.71
N HIS A 306 14.87 31.43 -21.50
CA HIS A 306 15.60 32.66 -21.84
C HIS A 306 14.84 33.58 -22.83
N SER A 307 13.70 33.14 -23.37
CA SER A 307 12.87 33.95 -24.29
C SER A 307 12.17 35.14 -23.61
N GLY A 308 12.20 35.21 -22.28
CA GLY A 308 11.58 36.27 -21.49
C GLY A 308 12.40 37.55 -21.41
N SER A 309 11.80 38.65 -20.96
CA SER A 309 12.55 39.87 -20.61
C SER A 309 13.42 39.67 -19.37
N ALA A 310 14.52 40.44 -19.22
CA ALA A 310 15.44 40.34 -18.07
C ALA A 310 14.71 40.35 -16.71
N LYS A 311 13.72 41.23 -16.55
CA LYS A 311 12.88 41.30 -15.34
C LYS A 311 12.09 40.03 -15.10
N THR A 312 11.56 39.40 -16.17
CA THR A 312 10.83 38.13 -16.07
C THR A 312 11.77 36.99 -15.70
N LEU A 313 12.95 36.93 -16.33
CA LEU A 313 13.97 35.92 -16.05
C LEU A 313 14.41 35.97 -14.57
N LYS A 314 14.67 37.19 -14.04
CA LYS A 314 15.00 37.35 -12.62
C LYS A 314 13.92 36.87 -11.68
N SER A 315 12.65 37.14 -12.01
CA SER A 315 11.51 36.65 -11.22
C SER A 315 11.39 35.11 -11.26
N ILE A 316 11.66 34.49 -12.40
CA ILE A 316 11.70 33.04 -12.56
C ILE A 316 12.83 32.42 -11.72
N GLN A 317 14.03 33.03 -11.76
CA GLN A 317 15.16 32.58 -10.93
C GLN A 317 14.85 32.65 -9.43
N ILE A 318 14.24 33.76 -8.97
CA ILE A 318 13.83 33.92 -7.58
C ILE A 318 12.79 32.84 -7.20
N THR A 319 11.84 32.54 -8.10
CA THR A 319 10.87 31.48 -7.87
C THR A 319 11.54 30.12 -7.72
N LEU A 320 12.48 29.78 -8.62
CA LEU A 320 13.25 28.54 -8.53
C LEU A 320 14.11 28.50 -7.27
N ALA A 321 14.84 29.56 -6.97
CA ALA A 321 15.68 29.67 -5.77
C ALA A 321 14.85 29.47 -4.48
N SER A 322 13.62 30.01 -4.44
CA SER A 322 12.70 29.79 -3.31
C SER A 322 12.27 28.33 -3.19
N ARG A 323 12.06 27.60 -4.30
CA ARG A 323 11.73 26.19 -4.28
C ARG A 323 12.88 25.31 -3.80
N LEU A 324 14.12 25.72 -4.10
CA LEU A 324 15.35 25.00 -3.81
C LEU A 324 16.09 25.55 -2.55
N GLU A 325 15.52 26.53 -1.83
CA GLU A 325 16.20 27.24 -0.73
C GLU A 325 16.83 26.30 0.31
N LYS A 326 16.18 25.16 0.57
CA LYS A 326 16.62 24.20 1.58
C LYS A 326 17.91 23.48 1.22
N PHE A 327 18.24 23.37 -0.07
CA PHE A 327 19.53 22.82 -0.51
C PHE A 327 20.72 23.76 -0.20
N ASN A 328 20.47 24.99 0.26
CA ASN A 328 21.51 25.85 0.82
C ASN A 328 21.97 25.41 2.22
N LEU A 329 21.20 24.56 2.90
CA LEU A 329 21.61 24.02 4.20
C LEU A 329 22.70 22.99 4.00
N ARG A 330 23.83 23.17 4.69
CA ARG A 330 25.00 22.29 4.58
C ARG A 330 24.63 20.82 4.81
N SER A 331 23.83 20.53 5.81
CA SER A 331 23.41 19.15 6.13
C SER A 331 22.65 18.50 4.98
N LEU A 332 21.71 19.22 4.33
CA LEU A 332 20.96 18.70 3.19
C LEU A 332 21.83 18.61 1.93
N ALA A 333 22.71 19.58 1.69
CA ALA A 333 23.66 19.55 0.58
C ALA A 333 24.57 18.31 0.67
N MET A 334 25.14 18.05 1.86
CA MET A 334 25.97 16.84 2.10
C MET A 334 25.17 15.55 1.94
N LEU A 335 23.95 15.49 2.46
CA LEU A 335 23.08 14.32 2.37
C LEU A 335 22.73 13.96 0.91
N THR A 336 22.65 14.96 0.01
CA THR A 336 22.25 14.75 -1.40
C THR A 336 23.44 14.80 -2.39
N MET A 337 24.67 14.87 -1.90
CA MET A 337 25.87 14.97 -2.75
C MET A 337 26.26 13.63 -3.38
N THR A 338 26.20 12.55 -2.61
CA THR A 338 26.56 11.19 -3.02
C THR A 338 25.42 10.23 -2.74
N ASP A 339 25.52 8.97 -3.19
CA ASP A 339 24.52 7.94 -2.92
C ASP A 339 25.12 6.74 -2.19
N GLU A 340 24.47 6.36 -1.08
CA GLU A 340 24.80 5.17 -0.29
C GLU A 340 23.59 4.22 -0.17
N LEU A 341 22.42 4.66 -0.67
CA LEU A 341 21.18 3.88 -0.49
C LEU A 341 21.07 2.71 -1.46
N ASP A 342 21.64 2.78 -2.67
CA ASP A 342 21.56 1.71 -3.68
C ASP A 342 20.15 1.10 -3.75
N LEU A 343 19.16 1.91 -4.20
CA LEU A 343 17.73 1.55 -4.17
C LEU A 343 17.41 0.22 -4.88
N PRO A 344 18.07 -0.15 -6.00
CA PRO A 344 17.85 -1.45 -6.64
C PRO A 344 18.15 -2.65 -5.74
N SER A 345 19.12 -2.52 -4.81
CA SER A 345 19.53 -3.62 -3.92
C SER A 345 18.41 -4.17 -3.05
N LEU A 346 17.37 -3.35 -2.75
CA LEU A 346 16.20 -3.80 -1.98
C LEU A 346 15.47 -4.98 -2.63
N GLY A 347 15.46 -5.06 -3.96
CA GLY A 347 14.87 -6.17 -4.69
C GLY A 347 15.77 -7.39 -4.85
N GLU A 348 17.07 -7.27 -4.55
CA GLU A 348 18.11 -8.27 -4.82
C GLU A 348 18.75 -8.86 -3.56
N LYS A 349 18.86 -8.06 -2.50
CA LYS A 349 19.42 -8.45 -1.19
C LYS A 349 18.39 -8.18 -0.09
N LYS A 350 18.53 -8.88 1.02
CA LYS A 350 17.74 -8.54 2.22
C LYS A 350 18.20 -7.21 2.78
N THR A 351 17.47 -6.16 2.47
CA THR A 351 17.76 -4.78 2.86
C THR A 351 16.59 -4.21 3.65
N ALA A 352 16.88 -3.43 4.66
CA ALA A 352 15.89 -2.68 5.41
C ALA A 352 16.23 -1.20 5.35
N LEU A 353 15.45 -0.43 4.57
CA LEU A 353 15.58 1.01 4.45
C LEU A 353 14.61 1.69 5.41
N PHE A 354 15.12 2.55 6.28
CA PHE A 354 14.34 3.38 7.17
C PHE A 354 14.44 4.86 6.75
N ALA A 355 13.29 5.49 6.56
CA ALA A 355 13.18 6.93 6.36
C ALA A 355 12.67 7.55 7.67
N LEU A 356 13.58 8.20 8.41
CA LEU A 356 13.27 8.87 9.66
C LEU A 356 12.84 10.31 9.36
N ILE A 357 11.64 10.67 9.77
CA ILE A 357 11.11 12.03 9.59
C ILE A 357 10.69 12.61 10.93
N PRO A 358 10.84 13.93 11.14
CA PRO A 358 10.27 14.57 12.33
C PRO A 358 8.75 14.47 12.34
N ASP A 359 8.16 14.24 13.51
CA ASP A 359 6.70 14.16 13.66
C ASP A 359 6.00 15.54 13.69
N ASN A 360 6.75 16.58 13.99
CA ASN A 360 6.31 17.97 14.17
C ASN A 360 6.78 18.92 13.06
N ASP A 361 7.65 18.47 12.14
CA ASP A 361 8.17 19.28 11.04
C ASP A 361 8.14 18.50 9.73
N THR A 362 7.46 19.06 8.72
CA THR A 362 7.35 18.47 7.38
C THR A 362 8.28 19.12 6.37
N SER A 363 9.19 20.01 6.80
CA SER A 363 9.99 20.85 5.92
C SER A 363 10.87 20.07 4.95
N PHE A 364 11.36 18.90 5.34
CA PHE A 364 12.25 18.05 4.53
C PHE A 364 11.54 16.82 3.95
N ASN A 365 10.24 16.65 4.16
CA ASN A 365 9.50 15.47 3.69
C ASN A 365 9.47 15.35 2.17
N PHE A 366 9.77 16.41 1.42
CA PHE A 366 9.91 16.37 -0.04
C PHE A 366 11.04 15.42 -0.48
N ILE A 367 12.12 15.27 0.29
CA ILE A 367 13.19 14.29 0.01
C ILE A 367 12.65 12.86 0.05
N VAL A 368 11.81 12.54 1.05
CA VAL A 368 11.17 11.21 1.15
C VAL A 368 10.18 11.00 0.01
N SER A 369 9.50 12.05 -0.45
CA SER A 369 8.59 11.99 -1.61
C SER A 369 9.35 11.63 -2.91
N ILE A 370 10.52 12.24 -3.12
CA ILE A 370 11.41 11.91 -4.24
C ILE A 370 11.91 10.47 -4.08
N LEU A 371 12.38 10.09 -2.90
CA LEU A 371 12.84 8.74 -2.60
C LEU A 371 11.80 7.68 -2.93
N TYR A 372 10.55 7.83 -2.47
CA TYR A 372 9.49 6.86 -2.77
C TYR A 372 9.17 6.77 -4.25
N THR A 373 9.13 7.92 -4.93
CA THR A 373 8.92 7.94 -6.40
C THR A 373 9.99 7.13 -7.11
N GLN A 374 11.26 7.38 -6.78
CA GLN A 374 12.39 6.66 -7.38
C GLN A 374 12.44 5.19 -6.94
N LEU A 375 12.12 4.87 -5.68
CA LEU A 375 12.03 3.47 -5.22
C LEU A 375 11.05 2.66 -6.06
N PHE A 376 9.82 3.14 -6.25
CA PHE A 376 8.84 2.43 -7.08
C PHE A 376 9.34 2.29 -8.53
N GLN A 377 9.93 3.34 -9.09
CA GLN A 377 10.47 3.31 -10.45
C GLN A 377 11.60 2.27 -10.58
N GLN A 378 12.59 2.30 -9.66
CA GLN A 378 13.73 1.39 -9.69
C GLN A 378 13.31 -0.06 -9.48
N LEU A 379 12.44 -0.34 -8.49
CA LEU A 379 11.97 -1.70 -8.22
C LEU A 379 11.12 -2.26 -9.37
N PHE A 380 10.27 -1.44 -9.99
CA PHE A 380 9.45 -1.86 -11.12
C PHE A 380 10.32 -2.08 -12.37
N TYR A 381 11.25 -1.16 -12.64
CA TYR A 381 12.20 -1.32 -13.72
C TYR A 381 13.01 -2.62 -13.56
N LEU A 382 13.53 -2.85 -12.36
CA LEU A 382 14.29 -4.06 -12.03
C LEU A 382 13.47 -5.34 -12.24
N ALA A 383 12.24 -5.36 -11.70
CA ALA A 383 11.33 -6.49 -11.86
C ALA A 383 11.03 -6.79 -13.32
N ASP A 384 10.70 -5.77 -14.12
CA ASP A 384 10.23 -5.94 -15.49
C ASP A 384 11.36 -6.26 -16.46
N HIS A 385 12.53 -5.60 -16.34
CA HIS A 385 13.62 -5.73 -17.30
C HIS A 385 14.67 -6.78 -16.93
N LYS A 386 14.96 -6.98 -15.65
CA LYS A 386 15.99 -7.92 -15.22
C LYS A 386 15.41 -9.27 -14.77
N TYR A 387 14.24 -9.29 -14.13
CA TYR A 387 13.68 -10.50 -13.50
C TYR A 387 12.36 -11.00 -14.11
N GLY A 388 12.00 -10.56 -15.30
CA GLY A 388 10.84 -11.11 -16.01
C GLY A 388 9.50 -10.87 -15.33
N GLY A 389 9.35 -9.74 -14.63
CA GLY A 389 8.10 -9.26 -14.02
C GLY A 389 7.94 -9.52 -12.52
N SER A 390 8.97 -10.07 -11.83
CA SER A 390 8.86 -10.37 -10.40
C SER A 390 10.22 -10.30 -9.72
N LEU A 391 10.35 -9.50 -8.66
CA LEU A 391 11.59 -9.39 -7.90
C LEU A 391 11.96 -10.73 -7.23
N PRO A 392 13.26 -11.05 -7.11
CA PRO A 392 13.73 -12.24 -6.41
C PRO A 392 13.46 -12.16 -4.90
N ILE A 393 13.58 -10.97 -4.29
CA ILE A 393 13.23 -10.74 -2.90
C ILE A 393 12.01 -9.81 -2.86
N PRO A 394 10.91 -10.21 -2.20
CA PRO A 394 9.75 -9.33 -2.02
C PRO A 394 10.13 -8.07 -1.23
N VAL A 395 9.54 -6.94 -1.60
CA VAL A 395 9.74 -5.65 -0.91
C VAL A 395 8.43 -5.20 -0.28
N HIS A 396 8.45 -4.94 1.02
CA HIS A 396 7.28 -4.48 1.76
C HIS A 396 7.48 -3.07 2.32
N PHE A 397 6.61 -2.15 1.90
CA PHE A 397 6.59 -0.78 2.41
C PHE A 397 5.73 -0.70 3.66
N VAL A 398 6.30 -0.25 4.78
CA VAL A 398 5.59 0.03 6.04
C VAL A 398 5.53 1.55 6.18
N MET A 399 4.38 2.12 5.85
CA MET A 399 4.19 3.57 5.85
C MET A 399 3.47 4.00 7.13
N ASP A 400 4.21 4.12 8.24
CA ASP A 400 3.66 4.63 9.50
C ASP A 400 3.46 6.16 9.39
N GLU A 401 2.32 6.64 9.82
CA GLU A 401 1.87 8.03 9.60
C GLU A 401 1.90 8.47 8.12
N PHE A 402 1.39 7.62 7.27
CA PHE A 402 1.25 7.80 5.83
C PHE A 402 0.91 9.23 5.34
N PRO A 403 0.04 10.02 6.02
CA PRO A 403 -0.31 11.37 5.59
C PRO A 403 0.81 12.41 5.61
N ASN A 404 1.94 12.10 6.22
CA ASN A 404 3.03 13.06 6.39
C ASN A 404 3.95 13.19 5.17
N VAL A 405 3.81 12.30 4.19
CA VAL A 405 4.63 12.29 2.98
C VAL A 405 3.76 12.45 1.73
N SER A 406 4.18 13.33 0.83
CA SER A 406 3.57 13.43 -0.50
C SER A 406 3.99 12.22 -1.34
N LEU A 407 3.03 11.55 -1.94
CA LEU A 407 3.25 10.37 -2.77
C LEU A 407 3.18 10.71 -4.27
N PRO A 408 3.66 9.83 -5.14
CA PRO A 408 3.47 9.99 -6.58
C PRO A 408 1.99 10.22 -6.95
N ASP A 409 1.72 11.02 -7.97
CA ASP A 409 0.37 11.39 -8.40
C ASP A 409 -0.53 10.20 -8.71
N ASP A 410 0.04 9.16 -9.30
CA ASP A 410 -0.66 7.94 -9.71
C ASP A 410 -0.50 6.81 -8.68
N PHE A 411 -0.44 7.13 -7.38
CA PHE A 411 -0.20 6.13 -6.34
C PHE A 411 -1.23 5.00 -6.34
N GLU A 412 -2.50 5.29 -6.66
CA GLU A 412 -3.52 4.26 -6.79
C GLU A 412 -3.24 3.29 -7.96
N LYS A 413 -2.65 3.79 -9.05
CA LYS A 413 -2.20 2.94 -10.18
C LYS A 413 -1.00 2.09 -9.76
N ILE A 414 -0.05 2.69 -9.04
CA ILE A 414 1.11 1.98 -8.48
C ILE A 414 0.64 0.84 -7.60
N LEU A 415 -0.30 1.07 -6.68
CA LEU A 415 -0.89 0.03 -5.81
C LEU A 415 -1.48 -1.14 -6.60
N SER A 416 -2.14 -0.86 -7.73
CA SER A 416 -2.82 -1.88 -8.54
C SER A 416 -1.84 -2.85 -9.22
N VAL A 417 -0.63 -2.39 -9.55
CA VAL A 417 0.38 -3.16 -10.30
C VAL A 417 1.50 -3.76 -9.44
N MET A 418 1.59 -3.39 -8.16
CA MET A 418 2.62 -3.86 -7.23
C MET A 418 2.67 -5.39 -7.08
N ARG A 419 1.50 -6.03 -7.01
CA ARG A 419 1.38 -7.45 -6.70
C ARG A 419 2.19 -8.35 -7.63
N SER A 420 2.16 -8.11 -8.95
CA SER A 420 2.88 -8.92 -9.93
C SER A 420 4.39 -8.87 -9.71
N ARG A 421 4.90 -7.74 -9.22
CA ARG A 421 6.32 -7.45 -9.03
C ARG A 421 6.85 -7.84 -7.64
N GLN A 422 6.04 -8.47 -6.79
CA GLN A 422 6.39 -8.82 -5.41
C GLN A 422 6.64 -7.59 -4.51
N VAL A 423 5.98 -6.48 -4.82
CA VAL A 423 5.98 -5.28 -4.00
C VAL A 423 4.63 -5.19 -3.30
N SER A 424 4.63 -4.77 -2.04
CA SER A 424 3.42 -4.60 -1.23
C SER A 424 3.56 -3.44 -0.25
N VAL A 425 2.44 -2.93 0.26
CA VAL A 425 2.43 -1.78 1.17
C VAL A 425 1.47 -1.99 2.33
N SER A 426 1.89 -1.54 3.51
CA SER A 426 1.04 -1.32 4.68
C SER A 426 0.82 0.19 4.84
N ILE A 427 -0.37 0.65 4.52
CA ILE A 427 -0.79 2.03 4.69
C ILE A 427 -1.33 2.19 6.10
N ILE A 428 -0.62 2.91 6.96
CA ILE A 428 -0.99 3.07 8.37
C ILE A 428 -1.47 4.49 8.60
N VAL A 429 -2.73 4.62 9.05
CA VAL A 429 -3.40 5.90 9.28
C VAL A 429 -4.08 5.95 10.64
N GLN A 430 -4.37 7.16 11.10
CA GLN A 430 -5.10 7.35 12.35
C GLN A 430 -6.61 7.18 12.15
N ASN A 431 -7.13 7.62 11.00
CA ASN A 431 -8.55 7.54 10.65
C ASN A 431 -8.73 7.59 9.11
N ILE A 432 -9.90 7.22 8.65
CA ILE A 432 -10.25 7.22 7.20
C ILE A 432 -10.35 8.65 6.64
N ALA A 433 -10.69 9.65 7.46
CA ALA A 433 -10.75 11.04 7.00
C ALA A 433 -9.40 11.54 6.48
N GLN A 434 -8.28 11.05 7.00
CA GLN A 434 -6.93 11.38 6.49
C GLN A 434 -6.75 10.92 5.03
N ILE A 435 -7.20 9.70 4.68
CA ILE A 435 -7.11 9.21 3.30
C ILE A 435 -8.03 10.00 2.38
N LYS A 436 -9.25 10.32 2.85
CA LYS A 436 -10.20 11.15 2.10
C LYS A 436 -9.66 12.55 1.81
N ALA A 437 -8.96 13.14 2.78
CA ALA A 437 -8.34 14.46 2.60
C ALA A 437 -7.15 14.45 1.62
N LEU A 438 -6.37 13.34 1.58
CA LEU A 438 -5.21 13.21 0.70
C LEU A 438 -5.60 12.91 -0.76
N PHE A 439 -6.61 12.08 -0.97
CA PHE A 439 -6.94 11.52 -2.28
C PHE A 439 -8.32 11.93 -2.79
N GLU A 440 -9.03 12.81 -2.11
CA GLU A 440 -10.35 13.35 -2.49
C GLU A 440 -11.26 12.34 -3.21
N LYS A 441 -11.19 12.27 -4.55
CA LYS A 441 -12.00 11.38 -5.39
C LYS A 441 -11.43 9.96 -5.52
N GLN A 442 -10.15 9.75 -5.21
CA GLN A 442 -9.45 8.47 -5.43
C GLN A 442 -9.35 7.61 -4.15
N TRP A 443 -9.81 8.11 -3.01
CA TRP A 443 -9.70 7.42 -1.72
C TRP A 443 -10.30 6.02 -1.71
N GLU A 444 -11.43 5.81 -2.40
CA GLU A 444 -12.06 4.48 -2.52
C GLU A 444 -11.20 3.51 -3.34
N SER A 445 -10.50 4.02 -4.36
CA SER A 445 -9.56 3.23 -5.16
C SER A 445 -8.36 2.78 -4.33
N ILE A 446 -7.83 3.66 -3.46
CA ILE A 446 -6.74 3.30 -2.54
C ILE A 446 -7.19 2.16 -1.61
N LEU A 447 -8.37 2.29 -0.98
CA LEU A 447 -8.92 1.26 -0.11
C LEU A 447 -9.22 -0.04 -0.86
N GLY A 448 -9.79 0.06 -2.07
CA GLY A 448 -10.11 -1.08 -2.93
C GLY A 448 -8.87 -1.86 -3.41
N ASN A 449 -7.70 -1.23 -3.42
CA ASN A 449 -6.41 -1.85 -3.71
C ASN A 449 -5.72 -2.45 -2.47
N CYS A 450 -6.35 -2.42 -1.29
CA CYS A 450 -5.91 -3.13 -0.10
C CYS A 450 -6.83 -4.34 0.14
N ASP A 451 -6.30 -5.56 -0.03
CA ASP A 451 -7.09 -6.78 0.19
C ASP A 451 -7.39 -7.03 1.67
N GLU A 452 -6.61 -6.45 2.57
CA GLU A 452 -6.81 -6.50 4.00
C GLU A 452 -7.01 -5.08 4.57
N PHE A 453 -8.01 -4.96 5.45
CA PHE A 453 -8.23 -3.77 6.27
C PHE A 453 -8.27 -4.18 7.74
N LEU A 454 -7.34 -3.65 8.53
CA LEU A 454 -7.21 -3.88 9.97
C LEU A 454 -7.60 -2.62 10.75
N TYR A 455 -8.69 -2.68 11.49
CA TYR A 455 -9.14 -1.62 12.39
C TYR A 455 -8.75 -1.93 13.83
N LEU A 456 -7.98 -1.03 14.45
CA LEU A 456 -7.43 -1.17 15.80
C LEU A 456 -8.15 -0.33 16.86
N GLY A 457 -9.23 0.35 16.49
CA GLY A 457 -9.95 1.28 17.36
C GLY A 457 -9.59 2.74 17.11
N GLY A 458 -10.45 3.64 17.52
CA GLY A 458 -10.28 5.09 17.33
C GLY A 458 -11.53 5.85 17.78
N ASN A 459 -11.50 7.19 17.69
CA ASN A 459 -12.59 8.06 18.14
C ASN A 459 -13.22 8.91 17.01
N GLU A 460 -12.89 8.62 15.74
CA GLU A 460 -13.36 9.42 14.63
C GLU A 460 -14.64 8.84 14.02
N GLN A 461 -15.71 9.65 13.94
CA GLN A 461 -17.07 9.22 13.62
C GLN A 461 -17.21 8.66 12.19
N SER A 462 -16.54 9.26 11.19
CA SER A 462 -16.66 8.77 9.82
C SER A 462 -16.02 7.40 9.64
N THR A 463 -14.95 7.11 10.39
CA THR A 463 -14.34 5.78 10.46
C THR A 463 -15.27 4.75 11.10
N HIS A 464 -15.96 5.11 12.21
CA HIS A 464 -16.91 4.18 12.83
C HIS A 464 -18.05 3.81 11.89
N LYS A 465 -18.62 4.80 11.17
CA LYS A 465 -19.65 4.57 10.16
C LYS A 465 -19.14 3.64 9.06
N TYR A 466 -17.97 3.94 8.51
CA TYR A 466 -17.36 3.15 7.45
C TYR A 466 -17.13 1.70 7.87
N VAL A 467 -16.57 1.46 9.07
CA VAL A 467 -16.33 0.13 9.62
C VAL A 467 -17.64 -0.62 9.83
N SER A 468 -18.68 0.04 10.36
CA SER A 468 -20.01 -0.56 10.55
C SER A 468 -20.67 -0.94 9.22
N GLU A 469 -20.61 -0.06 8.22
CA GLU A 469 -21.15 -0.32 6.87
C GLU A 469 -20.44 -1.51 6.20
N LEU A 470 -19.12 -1.63 6.32
CA LEU A 470 -18.35 -2.77 5.79
C LEU A 470 -18.73 -4.10 6.45
N MET A 471 -19.13 -4.10 7.72
CA MET A 471 -19.58 -5.31 8.40
C MET A 471 -20.92 -5.81 7.88
N GLY A 472 -21.78 -4.90 7.41
CA GLY A 472 -23.10 -5.21 6.89
C GLY A 472 -24.12 -5.53 7.98
N LYS A 473 -25.31 -5.98 7.55
CA LYS A 473 -26.46 -6.26 8.44
C LYS A 473 -26.64 -7.74 8.66
N GLU A 474 -26.96 -8.10 9.91
CA GLU A 474 -27.42 -9.43 10.31
C GLU A 474 -28.93 -9.46 10.47
N ASN A 475 -29.50 -10.64 10.40
CA ASN A 475 -30.92 -10.87 10.64
C ASN A 475 -31.13 -11.11 12.13
N LEU A 476 -32.03 -10.35 12.74
CA LEU A 476 -32.36 -10.46 14.17
C LEU A 476 -33.82 -10.87 14.33
N ASP A 477 -34.06 -11.94 15.08
CA ASP A 477 -35.40 -12.36 15.45
C ASP A 477 -35.88 -11.57 16.67
N LEU A 478 -36.97 -10.84 16.53
CA LEU A 478 -37.61 -10.06 17.59
C LEU A 478 -38.92 -10.71 18.01
N ASN A 479 -39.04 -10.96 19.31
CA ASN A 479 -40.30 -11.41 19.90
C ASN A 479 -40.93 -10.22 20.64
N THR A 480 -42.08 -9.75 20.15
CA THR A 480 -42.87 -8.75 20.85
C THR A 480 -43.99 -9.44 21.64
N TYR A 481 -44.02 -9.18 22.93
CA TYR A 481 -45.03 -9.72 23.83
C TYR A 481 -46.09 -8.65 24.13
N GLY A 482 -47.32 -8.90 23.69
CA GLY A 482 -48.50 -8.07 24.05
C GLY A 482 -49.28 -8.74 25.18
N LYS A 483 -49.39 -8.07 26.32
CA LYS A 483 -50.27 -8.51 27.44
C LYS A 483 -51.34 -7.46 27.64
N SER A 484 -52.61 -7.80 27.35
CA SER A 484 -53.73 -6.93 27.70
C SER A 484 -54.30 -7.33 29.07
N HIS A 485 -54.46 -6.35 29.95
CA HIS A 485 -55.11 -6.52 31.25
C HIS A 485 -56.60 -6.14 31.12
N GLY A 486 -57.46 -7.14 31.06
CA GLY A 486 -58.95 -6.99 31.02
C GLY A 486 -59.62 -8.29 31.39
N ARG A 487 -60.93 -8.27 31.57
CA ARG A 487 -61.74 -9.43 32.01
C ARG A 487 -61.59 -10.67 31.11
N ASN A 488 -61.03 -10.50 29.89
CA ASN A 488 -60.60 -11.54 28.96
C ASN A 488 -59.16 -11.23 28.51
N GLY A 489 -58.19 -11.25 29.41
CA GLY A 489 -56.80 -10.97 29.11
C GLY A 489 -56.25 -11.89 28.03
N ASN A 490 -55.79 -11.30 26.92
CA ASN A 490 -55.21 -12.04 25.79
C ASN A 490 -53.68 -11.88 25.79
N TYR A 491 -52.98 -12.97 25.63
CA TYR A 491 -51.53 -13.00 25.47
C TYR A 491 -51.23 -13.26 23.98
N SER A 492 -50.58 -12.29 23.31
CA SER A 492 -50.14 -12.48 21.94
C SER A 492 -48.63 -12.39 21.86
N THR A 493 -48.00 -13.36 21.22
CA THR A 493 -46.57 -13.33 20.86
C THR A 493 -46.50 -13.08 19.35
N ASN A 494 -45.89 -11.98 18.96
CA ASN A 494 -45.65 -11.67 17.55
C ASN A 494 -44.15 -11.87 17.26
N TYR A 495 -43.87 -12.74 16.29
CA TYR A 495 -42.51 -13.00 15.78
C TYR A 495 -42.26 -12.09 14.59
N GLN A 496 -41.28 -11.21 14.73
CA GLN A 496 -40.87 -10.31 13.66
C GLN A 496 -39.38 -10.44 13.45
N GLN A 497 -38.94 -10.40 12.19
CA GLN A 497 -37.53 -10.31 11.83
C GLN A 497 -37.18 -8.89 11.43
N THR A 498 -35.98 -8.42 11.78
CA THR A 498 -35.47 -7.12 11.41
C THR A 498 -33.99 -7.21 11.09
N GLY A 499 -33.49 -6.27 10.27
CA GLY A 499 -32.06 -6.12 9.99
C GLY A 499 -31.40 -5.21 11.02
N ARG A 500 -30.30 -5.68 11.59
CA ARG A 500 -29.43 -4.88 12.47
C ARG A 500 -28.02 -4.89 11.92
N ASP A 501 -27.29 -3.78 12.03
CA ASP A 501 -25.86 -3.75 11.75
C ASP A 501 -25.14 -4.76 12.66
N LEU A 502 -24.23 -5.57 12.09
CA LEU A 502 -23.46 -6.58 12.87
C LEU A 502 -22.70 -5.95 14.03
N MET A 503 -22.24 -4.72 13.88
CA MET A 503 -21.88 -3.77 14.95
C MET A 503 -22.34 -2.38 14.51
N THR A 504 -23.06 -1.68 15.38
CA THR A 504 -23.44 -0.28 15.13
C THR A 504 -22.21 0.65 15.26
N PRO A 505 -22.22 1.86 14.67
CA PRO A 505 -21.12 2.81 14.82
C PRO A 505 -20.75 3.10 16.28
N ASP A 506 -21.74 3.11 17.19
CA ASP A 506 -21.51 3.30 18.63
C ASP A 506 -20.79 2.11 19.26
N GLU A 507 -21.14 0.89 18.86
CA GLU A 507 -20.45 -0.32 19.31
C GLU A 507 -19.02 -0.39 18.75
N VAL A 508 -18.79 0.07 17.52
CA VAL A 508 -17.44 0.21 16.93
C VAL A 508 -16.61 1.20 17.74
N ARG A 509 -17.19 2.34 18.17
CA ARG A 509 -16.54 3.33 19.03
C ARG A 509 -16.15 2.73 20.39
N MET A 510 -17.00 1.87 20.95
CA MET A 510 -16.80 1.22 22.24
C MET A 510 -15.98 -0.07 22.17
N LEU A 511 -15.34 -0.35 21.02
CA LEU A 511 -14.48 -1.54 20.88
C LEU A 511 -13.38 -1.52 21.94
N ASP A 512 -13.35 -2.55 22.80
CA ASP A 512 -12.30 -2.72 23.80
C ASP A 512 -10.91 -2.76 23.12
N ASN A 513 -9.96 -2.00 23.68
CA ASN A 513 -8.62 -1.81 23.08
C ASN A 513 -7.82 -3.10 22.85
N LYS A 514 -8.19 -4.19 23.51
CA LYS A 514 -7.55 -5.51 23.27
C LYS A 514 -7.96 -6.17 21.95
N TYR A 515 -9.08 -5.75 21.35
CA TYR A 515 -9.60 -6.32 20.10
C TYR A 515 -9.23 -5.48 18.87
N ALA A 516 -9.20 -6.17 17.74
CA ALA A 516 -9.14 -5.60 16.41
C ALA A 516 -10.29 -6.15 15.55
N ILE A 517 -10.70 -5.41 14.54
CA ILE A 517 -11.62 -5.89 13.51
C ILE A 517 -10.83 -6.00 12.21
N LEU A 518 -10.85 -7.19 11.63
CA LEU A 518 -10.12 -7.50 10.40
C LEU A 518 -11.11 -7.82 9.27
N PHE A 519 -10.94 -7.11 8.17
CA PHE A 519 -11.63 -7.36 6.91
C PHE A 519 -10.63 -7.94 5.92
N ILE A 520 -11.03 -9.00 5.24
CA ILE A 520 -10.25 -9.64 4.18
C ILE A 520 -11.18 -9.78 2.97
N ARG A 521 -10.76 -9.32 1.81
CA ARG A 521 -11.58 -9.35 0.59
C ARG A 521 -12.15 -10.75 0.33
N GLY A 522 -13.49 -10.85 0.21
CA GLY A 522 -14.20 -12.11 -0.05
C GLY A 522 -14.37 -13.02 1.17
N GLU A 523 -14.02 -12.54 2.37
CA GLU A 523 -14.22 -13.25 3.63
C GLU A 523 -15.15 -12.44 4.55
N ARG A 524 -15.69 -13.12 5.57
CA ARG A 524 -16.48 -12.46 6.62
C ARG A 524 -15.59 -11.68 7.57
N PRO A 525 -16.05 -10.55 8.13
CA PRO A 525 -15.29 -9.78 9.10
C PRO A 525 -14.93 -10.62 10.33
N ILE A 526 -13.77 -10.37 10.91
CA ILE A 526 -13.25 -11.10 12.07
C ILE A 526 -13.01 -10.11 13.20
N LYS A 527 -13.60 -10.37 14.37
CA LYS A 527 -13.23 -9.69 15.63
C LYS A 527 -12.26 -10.61 16.38
N ASP A 528 -11.01 -10.17 16.55
CA ASP A 528 -9.96 -10.96 17.19
C ASP A 528 -9.12 -10.10 18.13
N LEU A 529 -8.32 -10.74 18.98
CA LEU A 529 -7.36 -10.04 19.82
C LEU A 529 -6.22 -9.45 18.99
N LYS A 530 -5.72 -8.29 19.38
CA LYS A 530 -4.50 -7.71 18.83
C LYS A 530 -3.32 -8.65 19.08
N TYR A 531 -2.33 -8.65 18.18
CA TYR A 531 -1.14 -9.47 18.34
C TYR A 531 -0.31 -9.01 19.55
N ASP A 532 0.15 -9.94 20.35
CA ASP A 532 1.02 -9.64 21.50
C ASP A 532 2.49 -9.76 21.06
N ILE A 533 3.17 -8.63 20.89
CA ILE A 533 4.56 -8.58 20.43
C ILE A 533 5.52 -9.39 21.33
N LEU A 534 5.22 -9.48 22.64
CA LEU A 534 6.04 -10.23 23.61
C LEU A 534 6.05 -11.74 23.34
N LYS A 535 5.11 -12.22 22.53
CA LYS A 535 5.04 -13.63 22.11
C LYS A 535 5.72 -13.91 20.77
N HIS A 536 6.30 -12.88 20.15
CA HIS A 536 6.98 -13.06 18.88
C HIS A 536 8.26 -13.90 19.05
N PRO A 537 8.56 -14.87 18.17
CA PRO A 537 9.75 -15.73 18.28
C PRO A 537 11.07 -14.97 18.35
N ASN A 538 11.16 -13.82 17.68
CA ASN A 538 12.36 -12.98 17.62
C ASN A 538 12.38 -11.86 18.67
N ILE A 539 11.51 -11.88 19.68
CA ILE A 539 11.41 -10.80 20.68
C ILE A 539 12.72 -10.53 21.41
N SER A 540 13.50 -11.58 21.73
CA SER A 540 14.77 -11.47 22.44
C SER A 540 15.85 -10.67 21.71
N LEU A 541 15.65 -10.40 20.42
CA LEU A 541 16.57 -9.59 19.59
C LEU A 541 16.07 -8.16 19.39
N THR A 542 15.05 -7.72 20.11
CA THR A 542 14.47 -6.37 20.08
C THR A 542 14.57 -5.71 21.43
N THR A 543 14.41 -4.39 21.50
CA THR A 543 14.42 -3.66 22.79
C THR A 543 13.27 -4.09 23.71
N ASP A 544 12.10 -4.46 23.15
CA ASP A 544 10.99 -5.04 23.93
C ASP A 544 11.40 -6.37 24.60
N GLY A 545 12.41 -7.08 24.10
CA GLY A 545 13.01 -8.29 24.66
C GLY A 545 14.36 -8.05 25.33
N HIS A 546 14.67 -6.80 25.68
CA HIS A 546 15.90 -6.37 26.35
C HIS A 546 17.19 -6.48 25.52
N ALA A 547 17.12 -6.57 24.18
CA ALA A 547 18.28 -6.38 23.33
C ALA A 547 18.74 -4.91 23.33
N PRO A 548 20.00 -4.64 22.94
CA PRO A 548 20.48 -3.26 22.85
C PRO A 548 19.67 -2.47 21.81
N SER A 549 19.46 -1.18 22.08
CA SER A 549 18.89 -0.25 21.11
C SER A 549 19.80 -0.13 19.91
N TYR A 550 19.21 -0.14 18.71
CA TYR A 550 19.97 0.10 17.49
C TYR A 550 20.37 1.57 17.38
N GLU A 551 21.64 1.81 17.11
CA GLU A 551 22.18 3.14 16.84
C GLU A 551 22.82 3.13 15.46
N HIS A 552 22.29 3.96 14.54
CA HIS A 552 22.85 4.19 13.21
C HIS A 552 23.86 5.35 13.23
N GLY A 553 24.64 5.49 12.13
CA GLY A 553 25.64 6.56 12.00
C GLY A 553 26.86 6.38 12.88
N LYS A 554 27.05 5.20 13.47
CA LYS A 554 28.36 4.79 13.97
C LYS A 554 29.20 4.41 12.75
N VAL A 555 30.05 5.33 12.33
CA VAL A 555 30.98 5.09 11.22
C VAL A 555 31.98 4.04 11.68
N ASN A 556 31.77 2.79 11.23
CA ASN A 556 32.83 1.77 11.30
C ASN A 556 33.92 1.97 10.22
N ASN A 557 33.79 3.00 9.41
CA ASN A 557 34.75 3.34 8.38
C ASN A 557 35.72 4.35 8.93
N ALA A 558 37.01 4.11 8.69
CA ALA A 558 38.07 5.05 8.98
C ALA A 558 37.69 6.42 8.39
N ILE A 559 37.28 7.35 9.25
CA ILE A 559 37.13 8.75 8.85
C ILE A 559 38.57 9.22 8.65
N ALA A 560 38.97 9.38 7.39
CA ALA A 560 40.09 10.23 7.08
C ALA A 560 39.66 11.65 7.48
N THR A 561 39.95 12.06 8.70
CA THR A 561 39.83 13.45 9.10
C THR A 561 40.94 14.18 8.38
N ILE A 562 40.61 14.79 7.23
CA ILE A 562 41.52 15.75 6.59
C ILE A 562 41.48 16.98 7.49
N THR A 563 42.42 17.08 8.40
CA THR A 563 42.72 18.33 9.07
C THR A 563 43.44 19.19 8.05
N VAL A 564 42.71 20.10 7.42
CA VAL A 564 43.34 21.15 6.61
C VAL A 564 43.96 22.13 7.62
N ASP A 565 45.28 22.11 7.72
CA ASP A 565 46.02 23.10 8.48
C ASP A 565 45.97 24.41 7.68
N TYR A 566 45.14 25.35 8.12
CA TYR A 566 44.98 26.66 7.47
C TYR A 566 46.24 27.53 7.51
N ASP A 567 47.19 27.21 8.36
CA ASP A 567 48.50 27.91 8.40
C ASP A 567 49.44 27.43 7.29
N ALA A 568 49.13 26.31 6.61
CA ALA A 568 49.91 25.76 5.50
C ALA A 568 49.52 26.31 4.10
N ILE A 569 48.55 27.20 3.98
CA ILE A 569 48.09 27.76 2.69
C ILE A 569 49.10 28.66 1.99
N ASN A 570 50.25 28.88 2.56
CA ASN A 570 51.37 29.67 1.96
C ASN A 570 52.40 28.82 1.22
N TYR A 571 52.17 27.53 0.97
CA TYR A 571 53.08 26.68 0.22
C TYR A 571 52.71 26.56 -1.27
N ASP A 572 53.77 26.70 -2.10
CA ASP A 572 53.70 26.63 -3.56
C ASP A 572 53.15 25.28 -4.02
N PHE A 573 52.29 25.28 -5.04
CA PHE A 573 51.57 24.09 -5.60
C PHE A 573 52.46 22.89 -5.98
N LYS A 574 53.79 23.06 -5.97
CA LYS A 574 54.77 21.99 -6.24
C LYS A 574 54.97 21.00 -5.09
N ASP A 575 54.58 21.37 -3.87
CA ASP A 575 54.76 20.53 -2.69
C ASP A 575 53.58 19.62 -2.39
N ILE A 576 52.43 19.81 -3.07
CA ILE A 576 51.21 19.01 -2.86
C ILE A 576 51.39 17.55 -3.35
N GLU A 577 52.17 17.29 -4.39
CA GLU A 577 52.45 15.93 -4.86
C GLU A 577 53.27 15.10 -3.84
N VAL A 578 54.02 15.72 -2.96
CA VAL A 578 54.83 15.03 -1.95
C VAL A 578 54.02 14.65 -0.71
N VAL A 579 52.94 15.41 -0.41
CA VAL A 579 52.09 15.15 0.77
C VAL A 579 51.10 14.00 0.48
N ALA A 580 50.70 13.81 -0.79
CA ALA A 580 49.76 12.76 -1.20
C ALA A 580 50.30 11.31 -1.04
N ASN A 581 51.62 11.13 -0.89
CA ASN A 581 52.25 9.81 -0.79
C ASN A 581 52.45 9.29 0.64
N ASN A 582 52.03 10.03 1.69
CA ASN A 582 52.27 9.68 3.09
C ASN A 582 51.00 9.35 3.89
N TYR A 583 49.98 8.78 3.24
CA TYR A 583 48.82 8.31 3.97
C TYR A 583 49.00 6.86 4.43
N GLU A 584 48.96 6.65 5.74
CA GLU A 584 48.85 5.32 6.34
C GLU A 584 47.36 5.06 6.63
N VAL A 585 46.75 4.10 5.93
CA VAL A 585 45.39 3.67 6.20
C VAL A 585 45.41 2.76 7.43
N ILE A 586 44.91 3.27 8.54
CA ILE A 586 44.82 2.52 9.80
C ILE A 586 43.39 1.96 9.92
N SER A 587 43.24 0.65 10.15
CA SER A 587 41.97 0.04 10.42
C SER A 587 41.34 0.56 11.73
N SER A 588 40.02 0.53 11.86
CA SER A 588 39.35 0.95 13.09
C SER A 588 39.77 0.16 14.33
N GLU A 589 40.22 -1.08 14.16
CA GLU A 589 40.72 -1.94 15.22
C GLU A 589 42.15 -1.52 15.69
N ASP A 590 42.92 -0.92 14.80
CA ASP A 590 44.29 -0.46 15.08
C ASP A 590 44.35 0.98 15.59
N MET A 591 43.25 1.74 15.48
CA MET A 591 43.19 3.17 15.81
C MET A 591 43.45 3.43 17.32
N GLU A 592 42.89 2.60 18.21
CA GLU A 592 43.16 2.70 19.65
C GLU A 592 44.62 2.42 19.99
N SER A 593 45.25 1.46 19.31
CA SER A 593 46.68 1.15 19.48
C SER A 593 47.57 2.26 18.94
N TYR A 594 47.19 2.89 17.83
CA TYR A 594 47.89 4.02 17.23
C TYR A 594 47.85 5.29 18.11
N LEU A 595 46.64 5.62 18.62
CA LEU A 595 46.46 6.76 19.53
C LEU A 595 47.21 6.56 20.88
N ASN A 596 47.29 5.35 21.38
CA ASN A 596 48.02 5.03 22.58
C ASN A 596 49.55 5.08 22.38
N ARG A 597 50.06 4.72 21.19
CA ARG A 597 51.50 4.93 20.83
C ARG A 597 51.86 6.40 20.71
N LYS A 598 50.97 7.24 20.12
CA LYS A 598 51.20 8.67 20.00
C LYS A 598 51.21 9.38 21.37
N LYS A 599 50.27 9.01 22.28
CA LYS A 599 50.23 9.51 23.65
C LYS A 599 51.43 9.06 24.52
N GLY A 600 52.10 7.97 24.14
CA GLY A 600 53.31 7.49 24.81
C GLY A 600 54.59 8.24 24.38
N ASN A 601 54.63 8.75 23.15
CA ASN A 601 55.77 9.51 22.64
C ASN A 601 55.77 10.97 23.10
N ASP A 602 54.60 11.59 23.33
CA ASP A 602 54.50 12.98 23.86
C ASP A 602 54.82 13.09 25.37
N LYS A 603 55.17 12.01 26.05
CA LYS A 603 55.63 12.03 27.44
C LYS A 603 57.14 11.91 27.59
N ASN A 604 57.88 11.83 26.47
CA ASN A 604 59.36 11.71 26.47
C ASN A 604 60.09 12.84 25.69
N GLU A 605 59.36 13.95 25.37
CA GLU A 605 59.94 15.25 25.04
C GLU A 605 59.53 16.25 26.19
#